data_87670a0b2786500e219e7d5f2a69ef7a
#
_entry.id   87670a0b2786500e219e7d5f2a69ef7a
#
_cell.length_a   1.000
_cell.length_b   1.000
_cell.length_c   1.000
_cell.angle_alpha   90.00
_cell.angle_beta   90.00
_cell.angle_gamma   90.00
#
_symmetry.space_group_name_H-M   'P 1'
#
loop_
_entity.id
_entity.type
_entity.pdbx_description
1 polymer ?
#
loop_
_entity_poly.entity_id
_entity_poly.type
_entity_poly.pdbx_seq_one_letter_code
_entity_poly.pdbx_strand_id
1 'polypeptide(L)'
;YIPNSLYNFHPGSHTGQGSDVGIDLTSTMISEVFKTVKNASTKLLSETMAGKGSEIGRTFEEVKQIIDLAEQKFGSSLKGRLGVCLDTCHIWDGGYDIVSNLDGVIEEFDKIIGLENLYAIHLNDSMNPLGAHKDRHEKIGKGHIGFETLYKVTRHPKLCNLPFILETPNEQSGYIEEIKMLKK
;
A
#
# COMPACT_ATOMS: atom_id res chain seq x y z
N TYR A 1 12.62 -19.96 1.74
CA TYR A 1 11.41 -20.69 2.02
C TYR A 1 10.39 -20.56 0.89
N ILE A 2 9.91 -19.34 0.56
CA ILE A 2 9.02 -19.09 -0.60
C ILE A 2 9.78 -18.17 -1.55
N PRO A 3 10.42 -18.70 -2.60
CA PRO A 3 11.18 -17.87 -3.53
C PRO A 3 10.24 -16.96 -4.35
N ASN A 4 10.75 -15.80 -4.73
CA ASN A 4 10.02 -14.79 -5.54
C ASN A 4 8.72 -14.28 -4.90
N SER A 5 8.61 -14.38 -3.57
CA SER A 5 7.45 -13.87 -2.84
C SER A 5 7.48 -12.34 -2.70
N LEU A 6 6.32 -11.79 -2.39
CA LEU A 6 6.18 -10.41 -1.94
C LEU A 6 6.03 -10.43 -0.41
N TYR A 7 6.80 -9.64 0.28
CA TYR A 7 6.69 -9.47 1.74
C TYR A 7 6.28 -8.03 2.03
N ASN A 8 5.03 -7.86 2.43
CA ASN A 8 4.45 -6.57 2.75
C ASN A 8 4.62 -6.24 4.23
N PHE A 9 4.84 -4.97 4.56
CA PHE A 9 4.91 -4.50 5.94
C PHE A 9 4.39 -3.05 6.06
N HIS A 10 3.82 -2.73 7.21
CA HIS A 10 3.49 -1.36 7.59
C HIS A 10 4.77 -0.60 7.98
N PRO A 11 5.04 0.59 7.44
CA PRO A 11 6.26 1.34 7.73
C PRO A 11 6.39 1.82 9.19
N GLY A 12 5.31 1.73 9.97
CA GLY A 12 5.32 2.00 11.40
C GLY A 12 4.84 3.41 11.77
N SER A 13 5.27 3.87 12.93
CA SER A 13 4.80 5.12 13.53
C SER A 13 5.94 5.89 14.16
N HIS A 14 5.91 7.22 14.06
CA HIS A 14 6.94 8.11 14.64
C HIS A 14 6.79 8.34 16.17
N THR A 15 5.68 7.89 16.78
CA THR A 15 5.45 7.90 18.23
C THR A 15 5.78 9.25 18.93
N GLY A 16 5.40 10.36 18.30
CA GLY A 16 5.63 11.72 18.81
C GLY A 16 6.97 12.37 18.46
N GLN A 17 7.89 11.64 17.79
CA GLN A 17 9.20 12.16 17.40
C GLN A 17 9.19 12.98 16.09
N GLY A 18 8.07 12.96 15.35
CA GLY A 18 7.93 13.59 14.04
C GLY A 18 8.12 12.61 12.88
N SER A 19 7.43 12.86 11.76
CA SER A 19 7.42 11.97 10.59
C SER A 19 8.82 11.77 10.00
N ASP A 20 9.65 12.81 9.92
CA ASP A 20 11.01 12.70 9.40
C ASP A 20 11.86 11.70 10.17
N VAL A 21 11.75 11.69 11.51
CA VAL A 21 12.46 10.71 12.36
C VAL A 21 11.94 9.29 12.11
N GLY A 22 10.62 9.12 12.03
CA GLY A 22 10.01 7.82 11.74
C GLY A 22 10.45 7.28 10.37
N ILE A 23 10.42 8.11 9.34
CA ILE A 23 10.86 7.80 7.98
C ILE A 23 12.35 7.42 7.96
N ASP A 24 13.20 8.17 8.66
CA ASP A 24 14.63 7.87 8.75
C ASP A 24 14.90 6.52 9.42
N LEU A 25 14.22 6.20 10.51
CA LEU A 25 14.35 4.92 11.21
C LEU A 25 13.87 3.75 10.36
N THR A 26 12.73 3.89 9.68
CA THR A 26 12.20 2.86 8.77
C THR A 26 13.14 2.63 7.59
N SER A 27 13.66 3.69 6.99
CA SER A 27 14.64 3.60 5.90
C SER A 27 15.94 2.94 6.35
N THR A 28 16.36 3.18 7.59
CA THR A 28 17.52 2.50 8.20
C THR A 28 17.25 1.01 8.36
N MET A 29 16.09 0.63 8.90
CA MET A 29 15.68 -0.77 9.04
C MET A 29 15.69 -1.49 7.69
N ILE A 30 15.08 -0.89 6.65
CA ILE A 30 15.05 -1.46 5.28
C ILE A 30 16.48 -1.69 4.77
N SER A 31 17.34 -0.69 4.89
CA SER A 31 18.76 -0.78 4.48
C SER A 31 19.49 -1.94 5.18
N GLU A 32 19.31 -2.08 6.50
CA GLU A 32 19.94 -3.15 7.28
C GLU A 32 19.39 -4.54 6.91
N VAL A 33 18.09 -4.65 6.63
CA VAL A 33 17.49 -5.90 6.11
C VAL A 33 18.19 -6.32 4.82
N PHE A 34 18.34 -5.42 3.85
CA PHE A 34 19.00 -5.74 2.57
C PHE A 34 20.49 -5.99 2.69
N LYS A 35 21.18 -5.37 3.64
CA LYS A 35 22.59 -5.68 3.96
C LYS A 35 22.75 -7.08 4.53
N THR A 36 21.77 -7.51 5.34
CA THR A 36 21.76 -8.82 6.00
C THR A 36 21.32 -9.93 5.05
N VAL A 37 20.27 -9.68 4.25
CA VAL A 37 19.64 -10.70 3.36
C VAL A 37 19.99 -10.39 1.90
N LYS A 38 21.27 -10.56 1.55
CA LYS A 38 21.82 -10.13 0.24
C LYS A 38 21.21 -10.84 -0.97
N ASN A 39 20.87 -12.11 -0.86
CA ASN A 39 20.51 -12.99 -1.98
C ASN A 39 19.05 -13.44 -1.98
N ALA A 40 18.16 -12.75 -1.26
CA ALA A 40 16.73 -13.07 -1.30
C ALA A 40 16.10 -12.63 -2.62
N SER A 41 15.32 -13.53 -3.22
CA SER A 41 14.47 -13.21 -4.37
C SER A 41 13.12 -12.59 -3.96
N THR A 42 12.83 -12.53 -2.67
CA THR A 42 11.66 -11.86 -2.08
C THR A 42 11.77 -10.35 -2.25
N LYS A 43 10.69 -9.72 -2.70
CA LYS A 43 10.58 -8.26 -2.72
C LYS A 43 9.97 -7.78 -1.40
N LEU A 44 10.53 -6.73 -0.84
CA LEU A 44 10.00 -6.05 0.33
C LEU A 44 9.06 -4.93 -0.14
N LEU A 45 7.85 -4.88 0.40
CA LEU A 45 6.86 -3.86 0.02
C LEU A 45 6.51 -3.01 1.23
N SER A 46 6.70 -1.69 1.10
CA SER A 46 6.15 -0.72 2.04
C SER A 46 4.68 -0.48 1.71
N GLU A 47 3.80 -0.66 2.67
CA GLU A 47 2.39 -0.39 2.47
C GLU A 47 2.09 1.11 2.56
N THR A 48 1.11 1.59 1.77
CA THR A 48 0.51 2.92 1.97
C THR A 48 -0.38 2.89 3.20
N MET A 49 -0.32 3.94 4.04
CA MET A 49 -0.99 3.98 5.33
C MET A 49 -2.12 5.01 5.40
N ALA A 50 -3.06 4.80 6.31
CA ALA A 50 -4.18 5.72 6.56
C ALA A 50 -3.78 7.02 7.29
N GLY A 51 -2.62 7.02 7.96
CA GLY A 51 -2.19 8.13 8.81
C GLY A 51 -2.89 8.15 10.16
N LYS A 52 -3.25 6.99 10.71
CA LYS A 52 -3.86 6.86 12.01
C LYS A 52 -2.86 7.22 13.11
N GLY A 53 -3.20 8.22 13.92
CA GLY A 53 -2.34 8.69 15.00
C GLY A 53 -1.01 9.23 14.47
N SER A 54 0.08 8.50 14.67
CA SER A 54 1.44 8.88 14.27
C SER A 54 2.03 7.96 13.19
N GLU A 55 1.20 7.26 12.44
CA GLU A 55 1.64 6.43 11.30
C GLU A 55 2.36 7.26 10.25
N ILE A 56 3.40 6.68 9.66
CA ILE A 56 4.15 7.22 8.52
C ILE A 56 3.79 6.45 7.25
N GLY A 57 4.03 7.03 6.08
CA GLY A 57 3.64 6.42 4.79
C GLY A 57 2.20 6.70 4.39
N ARG A 58 1.58 7.75 4.94
CA ARG A 58 0.24 8.20 4.57
C ARG A 58 0.19 8.83 3.18
N THR A 59 1.16 9.68 2.87
CA THR A 59 1.22 10.32 1.55
C THR A 59 2.18 9.58 0.62
N PHE A 60 1.96 9.71 -0.67
CA PHE A 60 2.86 9.13 -1.67
C PHE A 60 4.27 9.70 -1.55
N GLU A 61 4.41 10.97 -1.14
CA GLU A 61 5.70 11.60 -0.87
C GLU A 61 6.42 10.95 0.32
N GLU A 62 5.71 10.64 1.42
CA GLU A 62 6.31 9.94 2.57
C GLU A 62 6.81 8.54 2.17
N VAL A 63 5.99 7.80 1.38
CA VAL A 63 6.39 6.47 0.85
C VAL A 63 7.61 6.59 -0.06
N LYS A 64 7.61 7.59 -0.95
CA LYS A 64 8.77 7.87 -1.83
C LYS A 64 10.02 8.21 -1.02
N GLN A 65 9.89 9.04 0.00
CA GLN A 65 10.99 9.43 0.88
C GLN A 65 11.58 8.21 1.62
N ILE A 66 10.73 7.29 2.10
CA ILE A 66 11.18 6.02 2.70
C ILE A 66 12.04 5.23 1.72
N ILE A 67 11.59 5.09 0.47
CA ILE A 67 12.33 4.34 -0.57
C ILE A 67 13.67 5.02 -0.88
N ASP A 68 13.67 6.33 -1.13
CA ASP A 68 14.87 7.07 -1.52
C ASP A 68 15.93 7.06 -0.42
N LEU A 69 15.53 7.28 0.84
CA LEU A 69 16.44 7.21 1.97
C LEU A 69 16.96 5.79 2.23
N ALA A 70 16.14 4.76 2.01
CA ALA A 70 16.59 3.37 2.12
C ALA A 70 17.66 3.05 1.08
N GLU A 71 17.47 3.46 -0.18
CA GLU A 71 18.49 3.33 -1.24
C GLU A 71 19.78 4.09 -0.91
N GLN A 72 19.65 5.33 -0.45
CA GLN A 72 20.80 6.16 -0.04
C GLN A 72 21.61 5.47 1.07
N LYS A 73 20.94 4.97 2.12
CA LYS A 73 21.58 4.28 3.24
C LYS A 73 22.16 2.91 2.87
N PHE A 74 21.54 2.24 1.91
CA PHE A 74 22.05 0.97 1.38
C PHE A 74 23.27 1.16 0.48
N GLY A 75 23.40 2.32 -0.17
CA GLY A 75 24.51 2.71 -1.03
C GLY A 75 24.42 2.20 -2.47
N SER A 76 23.26 1.65 -2.87
CA SER A 76 22.98 1.24 -4.25
C SER A 76 21.47 1.14 -4.46
N SER A 77 21.04 1.02 -5.74
CA SER A 77 19.61 0.91 -6.05
C SER A 77 19.00 -0.37 -5.47
N LEU A 78 17.81 -0.22 -4.90
CA LEU A 78 16.93 -1.30 -4.45
C LEU A 78 15.81 -1.57 -5.47
N LYS A 79 15.90 -0.99 -6.67
CA LYS A 79 14.92 -1.19 -7.75
C LYS A 79 14.68 -2.68 -8.02
N GLY A 80 13.41 -3.07 -8.04
CA GLY A 80 13.00 -4.46 -8.21
C GLY A 80 13.12 -5.34 -6.96
N ARG A 81 13.63 -4.82 -5.84
CA ARG A 81 13.75 -5.50 -4.53
C ARG A 81 12.90 -4.83 -3.45
N LEU A 82 12.80 -3.50 -3.49
CA LEU A 82 11.93 -2.68 -2.66
C LEU A 82 10.83 -2.09 -3.55
N GLY A 83 9.61 -2.06 -3.05
CA GLY A 83 8.47 -1.50 -3.76
C GLY A 83 7.34 -1.15 -2.82
N VAL A 84 6.14 -1.06 -3.36
CA VAL A 84 4.95 -0.60 -2.66
C VAL A 84 3.82 -1.62 -2.79
N CYS A 85 3.07 -1.78 -1.72
CA CYS A 85 1.71 -2.31 -1.70
C CYS A 85 0.75 -1.14 -1.47
N LEU A 86 -0.21 -0.95 -2.38
CA LEU A 86 -1.22 0.08 -2.24
C LEU A 86 -2.46 -0.53 -1.61
N ASP A 87 -2.90 -0.02 -0.44
CA ASP A 87 -4.17 -0.39 0.16
C ASP A 87 -5.24 0.65 -0.15
N THR A 88 -6.37 0.20 -0.73
CA THR A 88 -7.45 1.10 -1.15
C THR A 88 -8.18 1.76 0.02
N CYS A 89 -8.33 1.06 1.16
CA CYS A 89 -8.87 1.64 2.40
C CYS A 89 -7.91 2.68 2.98
N HIS A 90 -6.61 2.36 3.03
CA HIS A 90 -5.61 3.25 3.61
C HIS A 90 -5.48 4.55 2.82
N ILE A 91 -5.37 4.49 1.49
CA ILE A 91 -5.27 5.74 0.70
C ILE A 91 -6.56 6.55 0.77
N TRP A 92 -7.75 5.92 0.79
CA TRP A 92 -9.03 6.60 1.02
C TRP A 92 -9.06 7.31 2.37
N ASP A 93 -8.74 6.59 3.44
CA ASP A 93 -8.64 7.17 4.79
C ASP A 93 -7.52 8.22 4.89
N GLY A 94 -6.46 8.08 4.08
CA GLY A 94 -5.37 9.04 3.94
C GLY A 94 -5.73 10.33 3.20
N GLY A 95 -6.85 10.35 2.47
CA GLY A 95 -7.38 11.53 1.79
C GLY A 95 -7.34 11.47 0.25
N TYR A 96 -6.97 10.33 -0.35
CA TYR A 96 -6.99 10.15 -1.80
C TYR A 96 -8.38 9.70 -2.28
N ASP A 97 -9.08 10.56 -3.01
CA ASP A 97 -10.45 10.31 -3.47
C ASP A 97 -10.49 9.40 -4.71
N ILE A 98 -10.37 8.11 -4.49
CA ILE A 98 -10.48 7.10 -5.55
C ILE A 98 -11.91 6.89 -6.05
N VAL A 99 -12.92 7.41 -5.36
CA VAL A 99 -14.33 7.31 -5.78
C VAL A 99 -14.65 8.27 -6.90
N SER A 100 -14.27 9.53 -6.75
CA SER A 100 -14.55 10.56 -7.75
C SER A 100 -13.43 10.76 -8.76
N ASN A 101 -12.18 10.39 -8.44
CA ASN A 101 -10.99 10.68 -9.23
C ASN A 101 -9.95 9.55 -9.23
N LEU A 102 -10.36 8.32 -9.54
CA LEU A 102 -9.45 7.16 -9.56
C LEU A 102 -8.23 7.37 -10.47
N ASP A 103 -8.47 7.81 -11.71
CA ASP A 103 -7.39 8.02 -12.69
C ASP A 103 -6.37 9.06 -12.19
N GLY A 104 -6.84 10.18 -11.61
CA GLY A 104 -5.98 11.22 -11.08
C GLY A 104 -5.14 10.74 -9.89
N VAL A 105 -5.70 9.91 -9.01
CA VAL A 105 -4.94 9.31 -7.90
C VAL A 105 -3.85 8.36 -8.42
N ILE A 106 -4.17 7.55 -9.45
CA ILE A 106 -3.18 6.64 -10.07
C ILE A 106 -2.09 7.45 -10.80
N GLU A 107 -2.44 8.54 -11.47
CA GLU A 107 -1.47 9.43 -12.12
C GLU A 107 -0.57 10.12 -11.10
N GLU A 108 -1.10 10.53 -9.95
CA GLU A 108 -0.33 11.11 -8.86
C GLU A 108 0.65 10.09 -8.28
N PHE A 109 0.20 8.85 -8.04
CA PHE A 109 1.08 7.74 -7.63
C PHE A 109 2.20 7.51 -8.65
N ASP A 110 1.86 7.43 -9.93
CA ASP A 110 2.81 7.22 -11.02
C ASP A 110 3.88 8.32 -11.07
N LYS A 111 3.46 9.58 -10.94
CA LYS A 111 4.34 10.74 -10.95
C LYS A 111 5.32 10.78 -9.76
N ILE A 112 4.85 10.40 -8.56
CA ILE A 112 5.64 10.53 -7.32
C ILE A 112 6.49 9.29 -7.08
N ILE A 113 5.90 8.09 -7.17
CA ILE A 113 6.55 6.82 -6.82
C ILE A 113 6.98 6.04 -8.07
N GLY A 114 6.16 6.07 -9.13
CA GLY A 114 6.30 5.25 -10.33
C GLY A 114 5.55 3.92 -10.21
N LEU A 115 4.70 3.62 -11.20
CA LEU A 115 3.92 2.37 -11.24
C LEU A 115 4.80 1.11 -11.35
N GLU A 116 6.01 1.24 -11.83
CA GLU A 116 6.99 0.14 -11.85
C GLU A 116 7.43 -0.32 -10.45
N ASN A 117 7.15 0.49 -9.40
CA ASN A 117 7.40 0.17 -8.00
C ASN A 117 6.17 -0.40 -7.28
N LEU A 118 5.00 -0.43 -7.94
CA LEU A 118 3.77 -1.01 -7.40
C LEU A 118 3.71 -2.50 -7.71
N TYR A 119 3.72 -3.36 -6.68
CA TYR A 119 3.78 -4.82 -6.85
C TYR A 119 2.54 -5.55 -6.36
N ALA A 120 1.73 -4.94 -5.50
CA ALA A 120 0.52 -5.54 -4.98
C ALA A 120 -0.51 -4.47 -4.59
N ILE A 121 -1.76 -4.86 -4.53
CA ILE A 121 -2.85 -4.03 -4.06
C ILE A 121 -3.62 -4.80 -2.98
N HIS A 122 -3.73 -4.22 -1.79
CA HIS A 122 -4.74 -4.62 -0.82
C HIS A 122 -6.07 -3.96 -1.22
N LEU A 123 -7.03 -4.78 -1.56
CA LEU A 123 -8.33 -4.33 -2.07
C LEU A 123 -9.37 -4.41 -0.96
N ASN A 124 -9.54 -3.33 -0.25
CA ASN A 124 -10.42 -3.23 0.92
C ASN A 124 -11.38 -2.05 0.78
N ASP A 125 -12.63 -2.22 1.21
CA ASP A 125 -13.54 -1.09 1.42
C ASP A 125 -13.25 -0.42 2.77
N SER A 126 -13.72 0.80 2.99
CA SER A 126 -13.51 1.51 4.24
C SER A 126 -14.83 1.75 4.99
N MET A 127 -14.82 1.51 6.30
CA MET A 127 -15.92 1.88 7.20
C MET A 127 -16.08 3.39 7.35
N ASN A 128 -15.09 4.18 6.90
CA ASN A 128 -14.99 5.60 7.20
C ASN A 128 -15.14 6.47 5.95
N PRO A 129 -15.56 7.75 6.10
CA PRO A 129 -15.52 8.70 5.01
C PRO A 129 -14.08 9.07 4.64
N LEU A 130 -13.93 9.69 3.45
CA LEU A 130 -12.66 10.18 2.93
C LEU A 130 -11.88 11.00 3.95
N GLY A 131 -10.60 10.70 4.10
CA GLY A 131 -9.69 11.47 4.95
C GLY A 131 -9.91 11.29 6.46
N ALA A 132 -10.53 10.18 6.88
CA ALA A 132 -10.85 9.94 8.29
C ALA A 132 -9.65 9.56 9.15
N HIS A 133 -8.54 9.10 8.59
CA HIS A 133 -7.34 8.62 9.28
C HIS A 133 -7.63 7.55 10.35
N LYS A 134 -8.41 6.52 10.00
CA LYS A 134 -8.90 5.51 10.97
C LYS A 134 -8.38 4.12 10.74
N ASP A 135 -8.14 3.72 9.50
CA ASP A 135 -7.75 2.35 9.16
C ASP A 135 -8.75 1.33 9.73
N ARG A 136 -9.89 1.20 9.08
CA ARG A 136 -10.93 0.23 9.41
C ARG A 136 -11.51 -0.33 8.13
N HIS A 137 -11.09 -1.54 7.77
CA HIS A 137 -11.59 -2.24 6.60
C HIS A 137 -13.07 -2.60 6.76
N GLU A 138 -13.80 -2.55 5.66
CA GLU A 138 -15.16 -3.04 5.53
C GLU A 138 -15.24 -4.08 4.40
N LYS A 139 -16.27 -4.87 4.39
CA LYS A 139 -16.57 -5.82 3.32
C LYS A 139 -16.79 -5.11 2.00
N ILE A 140 -16.34 -5.72 0.91
CA ILE A 140 -16.45 -5.15 -0.44
C ILE A 140 -17.88 -4.68 -0.75
N GLY A 141 -18.04 -3.40 -1.05
CA GLY A 141 -19.32 -2.77 -1.37
C GLY A 141 -20.21 -2.46 -0.18
N LYS A 142 -19.69 -2.55 1.04
CA LYS A 142 -20.43 -2.23 2.28
C LYS A 142 -19.93 -0.96 2.97
N GLY A 143 -18.79 -0.44 2.52
CA GLY A 143 -18.17 0.77 3.04
C GLY A 143 -18.41 2.01 2.19
N HIS A 144 -17.58 3.01 2.42
CA HIS A 144 -17.68 4.33 1.78
C HIS A 144 -17.02 4.40 0.39
N ILE A 145 -16.12 3.47 0.05
CA ILE A 145 -15.53 3.37 -1.29
C ILE A 145 -16.53 2.73 -2.25
N GLY A 146 -17.16 1.65 -1.82
CA GLY A 146 -18.23 0.98 -2.54
C GLY A 146 -17.75 0.03 -3.64
N PHE A 147 -18.63 -0.91 -4.01
CA PHE A 147 -18.34 -1.98 -4.97
C PHE A 147 -17.88 -1.47 -6.33
N GLU A 148 -18.59 -0.48 -6.90
CA GLU A 148 -18.33 0.02 -8.25
C GLU A 148 -16.91 0.58 -8.39
N THR A 149 -16.42 1.30 -7.38
CA THR A 149 -15.06 1.85 -7.38
C THR A 149 -14.04 0.72 -7.27
N LEU A 150 -14.21 -0.19 -6.31
CA LEU A 150 -13.28 -1.30 -6.11
C LEU A 150 -13.25 -2.23 -7.32
N TYR A 151 -14.40 -2.44 -7.97
CA TYR A 151 -14.46 -3.18 -9.24
C TYR A 151 -13.68 -2.47 -10.36
N LYS A 152 -13.82 -1.13 -10.49
CA LYS A 152 -13.03 -0.34 -11.43
C LYS A 152 -11.52 -0.45 -11.16
N VAL A 153 -11.10 -0.44 -9.89
CA VAL A 153 -9.70 -0.65 -9.51
C VAL A 153 -9.17 -1.98 -10.08
N THR A 154 -9.94 -3.07 -9.94
CA THR A 154 -9.51 -4.39 -10.46
C THR A 154 -9.46 -4.47 -11.98
N ARG A 155 -10.15 -3.59 -12.69
CA ARG A 155 -10.22 -3.55 -14.16
C ARG A 155 -9.39 -2.43 -14.77
N HIS A 156 -8.79 -1.57 -13.95
CA HIS A 156 -8.03 -0.44 -14.43
C HIS A 156 -6.80 -0.91 -15.25
N PRO A 157 -6.58 -0.39 -16.48
CA PRO A 157 -5.54 -0.89 -17.39
C PRO A 157 -4.12 -0.92 -16.80
N LYS A 158 -3.80 0.05 -15.93
CA LYS A 158 -2.50 0.15 -15.25
C LYS A 158 -2.36 -0.79 -14.04
N LEU A 159 -3.47 -1.35 -13.51
CA LEU A 159 -3.48 -2.12 -12.26
C LEU A 159 -3.89 -3.59 -12.43
N CYS A 160 -4.68 -3.92 -13.44
CA CYS A 160 -5.36 -5.22 -13.60
C CYS A 160 -4.42 -6.45 -13.68
N ASN A 161 -3.14 -6.24 -13.91
CA ASN A 161 -2.13 -7.32 -13.93
C ASN A 161 -1.41 -7.52 -12.58
N LEU A 162 -1.74 -6.72 -11.56
CA LEU A 162 -1.18 -6.85 -10.23
C LEU A 162 -1.97 -7.88 -9.39
N PRO A 163 -1.36 -8.52 -8.40
CA PRO A 163 -2.09 -9.31 -7.42
C PRO A 163 -2.95 -8.40 -6.54
N PHE A 164 -4.21 -8.79 -6.35
CA PHE A 164 -5.15 -8.18 -5.41
C PHE A 164 -5.34 -9.10 -4.23
N ILE A 165 -5.20 -8.57 -3.03
CA ILE A 165 -5.35 -9.27 -1.76
C ILE A 165 -6.49 -8.62 -0.97
N LEU A 166 -7.39 -9.43 -0.42
CA LEU A 166 -8.49 -8.98 0.43
C LEU A 166 -8.10 -9.17 1.90
N GLU A 167 -8.30 -8.13 2.70
CA GLU A 167 -8.14 -8.15 4.16
C GLU A 167 -9.43 -7.68 4.84
N THR A 168 -10.54 -7.87 4.16
CA THR A 168 -11.88 -7.51 4.63
C THR A 168 -12.29 -8.34 5.85
N PRO A 169 -13.16 -7.82 6.75
CA PRO A 169 -13.55 -8.51 7.98
C PRO A 169 -14.52 -9.66 7.69
N ASN A 170 -14.01 -10.70 7.04
CA ASN A 170 -14.76 -11.87 6.63
C ASN A 170 -14.23 -13.17 7.24
N GLU A 171 -15.12 -14.15 7.33
CA GLU A 171 -14.77 -15.55 7.41
C GLU A 171 -14.48 -16.10 5.99
N GLN A 172 -13.93 -17.31 5.90
CA GLN A 172 -13.53 -17.93 4.62
C GLN A 172 -14.65 -17.91 3.56
N SER A 173 -15.92 -18.15 3.95
CA SER A 173 -17.06 -18.09 3.04
C SER A 173 -17.29 -16.70 2.45
N GLY A 174 -17.09 -15.65 3.26
CA GLY A 174 -17.23 -14.27 2.83
C GLY A 174 -16.20 -13.87 1.79
N TYR A 175 -14.94 -14.26 1.98
CA TYR A 175 -13.89 -14.06 0.95
C TYR A 175 -14.24 -14.73 -0.38
N ILE A 176 -14.80 -15.96 -0.34
CA ILE A 176 -15.23 -16.67 -1.55
C ILE A 176 -16.29 -15.86 -2.30
N GLU A 177 -17.27 -15.28 -1.60
CA GLU A 177 -18.32 -14.47 -2.23
C GLU A 177 -17.78 -13.16 -2.80
N GLU A 178 -16.91 -12.46 -2.07
CA GLU A 178 -16.29 -11.23 -2.57
C GLU A 178 -15.42 -11.47 -3.82
N ILE A 179 -14.63 -12.55 -3.84
CA ILE A 179 -13.84 -12.92 -5.01
C ILE A 179 -14.75 -13.25 -6.21
N LYS A 180 -15.86 -13.94 -5.99
CA LYS A 180 -16.84 -14.20 -7.07
C LYS A 180 -17.48 -12.93 -7.60
N MET A 181 -17.81 -11.95 -6.73
CA MET A 181 -18.36 -10.67 -7.15
C MET A 181 -17.37 -9.88 -8.02
N LEU A 182 -16.10 -9.83 -7.60
CA LEU A 182 -15.04 -9.10 -8.30
C LEU A 182 -14.60 -9.76 -9.63
N LYS A 183 -14.89 -11.06 -9.84
CA LYS A 183 -14.54 -11.80 -11.07
C LYS A 183 -15.60 -11.77 -12.15
N LYS A 184 -16.80 -11.25 -11.86
CA LYS A 184 -17.87 -11.10 -12.86
C LYS A 184 -17.57 -9.96 -13.83
#